data_c00705396fdad4b3f870f21d5ac594f4
#
_entry.id   c00705396fdad4b3f870f21d5ac594f4
#
_cell.length_a   1.000
_cell.length_b   1.000
_cell.length_c   1.000
_cell.angle_alpha   90.00
_cell.angle_beta   90.00
_cell.angle_gamma   90.00
#
_symmetry.space_group_name_H-M   'P 1'
#
loop_
_entity.id
_entity.type
_entity.pdbx_description
1 polymer ?
#
loop_
_entity_poly.entity_id
_entity_poly.type
_entity_poly.pdbx_seq_one_letter_code
_entity_poly.pdbx_strand_id
1 'polypeptide(L)'
;LGHEVRTPMTGVLGMSELLLATPLNAKQRGYVDAIRKAGTHLLRLVNDALDLARIEAGKLELVQQPFDPAQLTQELAHFMHPIADARGLRLEYRNQLPPHVVVVGDATRVRQILINLLGNAIKFAERGEVSLTVSQHGDALRFKVRDTGPGIGSEQQKRLFQRFEQGEGARTSSRYGGSGLGLAICQELTVAMKGRIRVRSRLGVGTQFTVDLPLPIDRSGTRIATGQVQAPAGEPLRILLVEDDPTVAEVISGLLTNRGHRVVHAAHGLAALSETVDGRFDIALLDLDLPGLDGFALASQLRQLGHRFPLLAVTARADSAAQTQAKAAGFDGFLRKPVTADLLVEAMTAARAAAGMQATT
;
A
#
# COMPACT_ATOMS: atom_id res chain seq x y z
N LEU A 1 -15.58 -10.74 -13.14
CA LEU A 1 -15.60 -11.58 -11.91
C LEU A 1 -14.95 -10.87 -10.71
N GLY A 2 -13.79 -10.21 -10.85
CA GLY A 2 -13.12 -9.52 -9.73
C GLY A 2 -13.90 -8.31 -9.18
N HIS A 3 -14.47 -7.50 -10.05
CA HIS A 3 -15.31 -6.38 -9.66
C HIS A 3 -16.66 -6.82 -9.07
N GLU A 4 -17.25 -7.88 -9.61
CA GLU A 4 -18.54 -8.42 -9.17
C GLU A 4 -18.51 -8.99 -7.75
N VAL A 5 -17.34 -9.47 -7.29
CA VAL A 5 -17.17 -9.93 -5.90
C VAL A 5 -16.71 -8.79 -4.98
N ARG A 6 -15.88 -7.86 -5.48
CA ARG A 6 -15.36 -6.75 -4.68
C ARG A 6 -16.47 -5.80 -4.23
N THR A 7 -17.37 -5.43 -5.13
CA THR A 7 -18.46 -4.48 -4.84
C THR A 7 -19.34 -4.92 -3.68
N PRO A 8 -19.97 -6.14 -3.69
CA PRO A 8 -20.80 -6.58 -2.55
C PRO A 8 -19.98 -6.75 -1.27
N MET A 9 -18.72 -7.18 -1.37
CA MET A 9 -17.88 -7.35 -0.19
C MET A 9 -17.47 -6.01 0.43
N THR A 10 -17.21 -4.98 -0.38
CA THR A 10 -17.00 -3.62 0.12
C THR A 10 -18.23 -3.10 0.83
N GLY A 11 -19.44 -3.38 0.31
CA GLY A 11 -20.69 -3.07 0.98
C GLY A 11 -20.83 -3.75 2.35
N VAL A 12 -20.53 -5.06 2.44
CA VAL A 12 -20.58 -5.80 3.72
C VAL A 12 -19.58 -5.25 4.73
N LEU A 13 -18.35 -4.94 4.29
CA LEU A 13 -17.33 -4.36 5.16
C LEU A 13 -17.73 -2.96 5.61
N GLY A 14 -18.19 -2.10 4.70
CA GLY A 14 -18.65 -0.75 5.03
C GLY A 14 -19.82 -0.77 6.02
N MET A 15 -20.82 -1.66 5.83
CA MET A 15 -21.92 -1.83 6.79
C MET A 15 -21.42 -2.32 8.15
N SER A 16 -20.43 -3.21 8.19
CA SER A 16 -19.85 -3.68 9.45
C SER A 16 -19.12 -2.56 10.19
N GLU A 17 -18.45 -1.65 9.47
CA GLU A 17 -17.80 -0.48 10.06
C GLU A 17 -18.81 0.53 10.59
N LEU A 18 -19.87 0.82 9.84
CA LEU A 18 -20.97 1.67 10.29
C LEU A 18 -21.61 1.12 11.57
N LEU A 19 -21.80 -0.20 11.65
CA LEU A 19 -22.32 -0.84 12.86
C LEU A 19 -21.36 -0.68 14.06
N LEU A 20 -20.04 -0.77 13.85
CA LEU A 20 -19.05 -0.56 14.93
C LEU A 20 -19.06 0.87 15.47
N ALA A 21 -19.49 1.85 14.67
CA ALA A 21 -19.64 3.25 15.09
C ALA A 21 -20.95 3.51 15.89
N THR A 22 -21.86 2.52 15.97
CA THR A 22 -23.09 2.63 16.77
C THR A 22 -22.90 2.03 18.17
N PRO A 23 -23.76 2.35 19.15
CA PRO A 23 -23.73 1.70 20.46
C PRO A 23 -24.11 0.21 20.33
N LEU A 24 -23.10 -0.65 20.38
CA LEU A 24 -23.22 -2.10 20.34
C LEU A 24 -22.92 -2.71 21.72
N ASN A 25 -23.67 -3.73 22.12
CA ASN A 25 -23.26 -4.56 23.25
C ASN A 25 -22.05 -5.45 22.89
N ALA A 26 -21.40 -6.02 23.90
CA ALA A 26 -20.17 -6.81 23.71
C ALA A 26 -20.35 -7.99 22.73
N LYS A 27 -21.53 -8.64 22.76
CA LYS A 27 -21.85 -9.77 21.89
C LYS A 27 -22.02 -9.33 20.43
N GLN A 28 -22.75 -8.23 20.21
CA GLN A 28 -22.95 -7.65 18.88
C GLN A 28 -21.63 -7.17 18.28
N ARG A 29 -20.78 -6.48 19.07
CA ARG A 29 -19.45 -6.07 18.66
C ARG A 29 -18.61 -7.25 18.22
N GLY A 30 -18.64 -8.36 18.98
CA GLY A 30 -17.96 -9.60 18.60
C GLY A 30 -18.44 -10.18 17.27
N TYR A 31 -19.75 -10.12 16.98
CA TYR A 31 -20.28 -10.58 15.69
C TYR A 31 -19.84 -9.68 14.53
N VAL A 32 -19.89 -8.37 14.70
CA VAL A 32 -19.46 -7.42 13.65
C VAL A 32 -17.97 -7.55 13.37
N ASP A 33 -17.13 -7.70 14.41
CA ASP A 33 -15.71 -7.97 14.24
C ASP A 33 -15.44 -9.29 13.49
N ALA A 34 -16.24 -10.33 13.76
CA ALA A 34 -16.13 -11.61 13.05
C ALA A 34 -16.51 -11.46 11.57
N ILE A 35 -17.59 -10.73 11.25
CA ILE A 35 -18.01 -10.42 9.87
C ILE A 35 -16.93 -9.65 9.15
N ARG A 36 -16.38 -8.61 9.76
CA ARG A 36 -15.30 -7.79 9.18
C ARG A 36 -14.05 -8.61 8.88
N LYS A 37 -13.62 -9.45 9.84
CA LYS A 37 -12.48 -10.36 9.65
C LYS A 37 -12.70 -11.35 8.52
N ALA A 38 -13.89 -11.96 8.46
CA ALA A 38 -14.25 -12.91 7.40
C ALA A 38 -14.33 -12.24 6.03
N GLY A 39 -14.91 -11.05 5.93
CA GLY A 39 -15.02 -10.26 4.71
C GLY A 39 -13.66 -9.83 4.16
N THR A 40 -12.79 -9.30 5.01
CA THR A 40 -11.42 -8.93 4.64
C THR A 40 -10.62 -10.16 4.18
N HIS A 41 -10.81 -11.29 4.85
CA HIS A 41 -10.16 -12.55 4.45
C HIS A 41 -10.64 -13.02 3.08
N LEU A 42 -11.95 -12.97 2.81
CA LEU A 42 -12.51 -13.36 1.51
C LEU A 42 -12.04 -12.45 0.39
N LEU A 43 -12.01 -11.13 0.58
CA LEU A 43 -11.48 -10.19 -0.41
C LEU A 43 -10.02 -10.50 -0.76
N ARG A 44 -9.20 -10.82 0.25
CA ARG A 44 -7.82 -11.22 0.02
C ARG A 44 -7.74 -12.50 -0.80
N LEU A 45 -8.54 -13.52 -0.49
CA LEU A 45 -8.60 -14.78 -1.25
C LEU A 45 -8.97 -14.56 -2.71
N VAL A 46 -9.98 -13.72 -2.96
CA VAL A 46 -10.43 -13.40 -4.32
C VAL A 46 -9.35 -12.65 -5.08
N ASN A 47 -8.71 -11.65 -4.47
CA ASN A 47 -7.62 -10.92 -5.11
C ASN A 47 -6.41 -11.83 -5.39
N ASP A 48 -6.04 -12.69 -4.45
CA ASP A 48 -4.98 -13.68 -4.60
C ASP A 48 -5.26 -14.64 -5.78
N ALA A 49 -6.49 -15.15 -5.88
CA ALA A 49 -6.90 -16.04 -6.97
C ALA A 49 -6.93 -15.32 -8.34
N LEU A 50 -7.34 -14.06 -8.39
CA LEU A 50 -7.35 -13.25 -9.60
C LEU A 50 -5.93 -12.90 -10.06
N ASP A 51 -5.03 -12.54 -9.13
CA ASP A 51 -3.62 -12.31 -9.46
C ASP A 51 -3.01 -13.58 -10.07
N LEU A 52 -3.26 -14.74 -9.46
CA LEU A 52 -2.77 -16.02 -9.96
C LEU A 52 -3.31 -16.33 -11.36
N ALA A 53 -4.62 -16.15 -11.58
CA ALA A 53 -5.23 -16.38 -12.89
C ALA A 53 -4.68 -15.43 -13.98
N ARG A 54 -4.35 -14.17 -13.63
CA ARG A 54 -3.71 -13.22 -14.55
C ARG A 54 -2.28 -13.63 -14.90
N ILE A 55 -1.53 -14.12 -13.92
CA ILE A 55 -0.16 -14.61 -14.11
C ILE A 55 -0.17 -15.83 -15.04
N GLU A 56 -1.04 -16.82 -14.78
CA GLU A 56 -1.18 -18.03 -15.59
C GLU A 56 -1.59 -17.75 -17.03
N ALA A 57 -2.48 -16.78 -17.22
CA ALA A 57 -2.90 -16.36 -18.54
C ALA A 57 -1.83 -15.54 -19.29
N GLY A 58 -0.66 -15.28 -18.69
CA GLY A 58 0.37 -14.42 -19.25
C GLY A 58 -0.05 -12.96 -19.39
N LYS A 59 -1.12 -12.55 -18.67
CA LYS A 59 -1.71 -11.21 -18.72
C LYS A 59 -1.24 -10.30 -17.58
N LEU A 60 -0.23 -10.71 -16.85
CA LEU A 60 0.37 -9.84 -15.84
C LEU A 60 1.25 -8.80 -16.52
N GLU A 61 0.77 -7.58 -16.60
CA GLU A 61 1.58 -6.45 -17.04
C GLU A 61 2.39 -5.93 -15.85
N LEU A 62 3.72 -5.98 -15.97
CA LEU A 62 4.64 -5.43 -14.99
C LEU A 62 4.91 -3.96 -15.31
N VAL A 63 4.75 -3.11 -14.30
CA VAL A 63 5.03 -1.68 -14.42
C VAL A 63 6.51 -1.45 -14.19
N GLN A 64 7.22 -0.97 -15.22
CA GLN A 64 8.64 -0.65 -15.13
C GLN A 64 8.82 0.83 -14.77
N GLN A 65 9.06 1.12 -13.49
CA GLN A 65 9.27 2.48 -12.99
C GLN A 65 10.52 2.54 -12.11
N PRO A 66 11.23 3.68 -12.09
CA PRO A 66 12.31 3.89 -11.14
C PRO A 66 11.78 3.90 -9.71
N PHE A 67 12.46 3.21 -8.79
CA PHE A 67 12.16 3.28 -7.35
C PHE A 67 13.43 3.02 -6.52
N ASP A 68 13.41 3.51 -5.27
CA ASP A 68 14.46 3.25 -4.28
C ASP A 68 14.12 1.98 -3.47
N PRO A 69 14.87 0.88 -3.61
CA PRO A 69 14.60 -0.35 -2.88
C PRO A 69 14.90 -0.23 -1.38
N ALA A 70 15.81 0.65 -0.97
CA ALA A 70 16.11 0.88 0.44
C ALA A 70 14.93 1.59 1.11
N GLN A 71 14.39 2.62 0.47
CA GLN A 71 13.19 3.32 0.95
C GLN A 71 11.99 2.36 1.03
N LEU A 72 11.70 1.61 -0.04
CA LEU A 72 10.59 0.65 -0.07
C LEU A 72 10.67 -0.36 1.08
N THR A 73 11.86 -0.92 1.32
CA THR A 73 12.04 -1.92 2.39
C THR A 73 12.02 -1.31 3.78
N GLN A 74 12.48 -0.09 3.95
CA GLN A 74 12.39 0.67 5.20
C GLN A 74 10.95 1.00 5.58
N GLU A 75 10.16 1.48 4.62
CA GLU A 75 8.72 1.72 4.80
C GLU A 75 7.97 0.46 5.21
N LEU A 76 8.28 -0.68 4.55
CA LEU A 76 7.69 -1.97 4.91
C LEU A 76 8.07 -2.41 6.31
N ALA A 77 9.34 -2.26 6.70
CA ALA A 77 9.77 -2.60 8.04
C ALA A 77 9.06 -1.72 9.09
N HIS A 78 8.94 -0.42 8.82
CA HIS A 78 8.23 0.49 9.70
C HIS A 78 6.73 0.12 9.85
N PHE A 79 6.07 -0.21 8.74
CA PHE A 79 4.67 -0.65 8.74
C PHE A 79 4.46 -1.97 9.50
N MET A 80 5.41 -2.91 9.38
CA MET A 80 5.32 -4.23 10.03
C MET A 80 5.75 -4.23 11.50
N HIS A 81 6.46 -3.20 11.96
CA HIS A 81 6.99 -3.11 13.32
C HIS A 81 5.90 -3.21 14.40
N PRO A 82 4.80 -2.42 14.36
CA PRO A 82 3.74 -2.54 15.36
C PRO A 82 3.07 -3.91 15.38
N ILE A 83 2.98 -4.57 14.21
CA ILE A 83 2.37 -5.91 14.08
C ILE A 83 3.28 -6.97 14.73
N ALA A 84 4.60 -6.83 14.59
CA ALA A 84 5.59 -7.69 15.24
C ALA A 84 5.60 -7.47 16.76
N ASP A 85 5.62 -6.21 17.20
CA ASP A 85 5.59 -5.81 18.61
C ASP A 85 4.36 -6.33 19.34
N ALA A 86 3.18 -6.23 18.73
CA ALA A 86 1.93 -6.76 19.28
C ALA A 86 1.97 -8.29 19.51
N ARG A 87 2.93 -8.98 18.89
CA ARG A 87 3.21 -10.41 19.07
C ARG A 87 4.44 -10.71 19.92
N GLY A 88 5.09 -9.67 20.47
CA GLY A 88 6.31 -9.83 21.25
C GLY A 88 7.53 -10.25 20.44
N LEU A 89 7.55 -9.96 19.13
CA LEU A 89 8.64 -10.25 18.22
C LEU A 89 9.48 -9.00 17.97
N ARG A 90 10.80 -9.14 17.92
CA ARG A 90 11.69 -8.08 17.45
C ARG A 90 11.75 -8.11 15.94
N LEU A 91 11.40 -6.99 15.28
CA LEU A 91 11.63 -6.82 13.84
C LEU A 91 12.92 -6.03 13.60
N GLU A 92 13.86 -6.61 12.86
CA GLU A 92 15.12 -5.97 12.51
C GLU A 92 15.18 -5.67 11.01
N TYR A 93 15.52 -4.44 10.66
CA TYR A 93 15.75 -4.03 9.28
C TYR A 93 17.23 -3.75 9.02
N ARG A 94 17.76 -4.32 7.94
CA ARG A 94 19.17 -4.15 7.53
C ARG A 94 19.25 -3.75 6.06
N ASN A 95 19.69 -2.53 5.82
CA ASN A 95 20.03 -2.07 4.48
C ASN A 95 21.53 -2.24 4.24
N GLN A 96 21.88 -3.01 3.21
CA GLN A 96 23.26 -3.28 2.78
C GLN A 96 23.51 -2.77 1.34
N LEU A 97 22.61 -1.91 0.83
CA LEU A 97 22.78 -1.27 -0.46
C LEU A 97 23.69 -0.03 -0.32
N PRO A 98 24.43 0.33 -1.37
CA PRO A 98 25.04 1.65 -1.46
C PRO A 98 23.98 2.76 -1.29
N PRO A 99 24.37 3.95 -0.85
CA PRO A 99 23.46 5.10 -0.82
C PRO A 99 22.91 5.43 -2.21
N HIS A 100 21.63 5.83 -2.25
CA HIS A 100 20.98 6.35 -3.47
C HIS A 100 20.93 5.35 -4.65
N VAL A 101 20.78 4.08 -4.37
CA VAL A 101 20.53 3.08 -5.41
C VAL A 101 19.08 3.19 -5.87
N VAL A 102 18.91 3.52 -7.14
CA VAL A 102 17.63 3.52 -7.82
C VAL A 102 17.61 2.38 -8.81
N VAL A 103 16.51 1.64 -8.87
CA VAL A 103 16.33 0.51 -9.80
C VAL A 103 15.04 0.69 -10.59
N VAL A 104 14.98 0.08 -11.78
CA VAL A 104 13.79 0.08 -12.61
C VAL A 104 13.05 -1.26 -12.43
N GLY A 105 11.77 -1.18 -12.09
CA GLY A 105 10.94 -2.36 -11.90
C GLY A 105 9.57 -2.05 -11.31
N ASP A 106 8.84 -3.10 -10.92
CA ASP A 106 7.51 -2.97 -10.32
C ASP A 106 7.60 -2.99 -8.78
N ALA A 107 7.69 -1.79 -8.20
CA ALA A 107 7.73 -1.60 -6.75
C ALA A 107 6.51 -2.21 -6.03
N THR A 108 5.33 -2.19 -6.67
CA THR A 108 4.09 -2.76 -6.10
C THR A 108 4.20 -4.27 -5.95
N ARG A 109 4.74 -4.95 -6.95
CA ARG A 109 4.93 -6.41 -6.91
C ARG A 109 6.05 -6.81 -5.96
N VAL A 110 7.15 -6.04 -5.89
CA VAL A 110 8.19 -6.24 -4.86
C VAL A 110 7.58 -6.10 -3.46
N ARG A 111 6.79 -5.05 -3.21
CA ARG A 111 6.08 -4.84 -1.95
C ARG A 111 5.15 -6.01 -1.61
N GLN A 112 4.39 -6.51 -2.57
CA GLN A 112 3.48 -7.65 -2.40
C GLN A 112 4.23 -8.93 -1.97
N ILE A 113 5.35 -9.25 -2.62
CA ILE A 113 6.21 -10.38 -2.24
C ILE A 113 6.69 -10.23 -0.81
N LEU A 114 7.24 -9.07 -0.46
CA LEU A 114 7.82 -8.84 0.87
C LEU A 114 6.78 -8.82 1.99
N ILE A 115 5.58 -8.25 1.76
CA ILE A 115 4.46 -8.29 2.72
C ILE A 115 4.05 -9.74 2.99
N ASN A 116 3.93 -10.57 1.97
CA ASN A 116 3.58 -11.98 2.14
C ASN A 116 4.65 -12.74 2.95
N LEU A 117 5.94 -12.51 2.66
CA LEU A 117 7.03 -13.18 3.37
C LEU A 117 7.15 -12.70 4.81
N LEU A 118 7.11 -11.38 5.06
CA LEU A 118 7.15 -10.80 6.41
C LEU A 118 5.92 -11.19 7.22
N GLY A 119 4.73 -11.15 6.60
CA GLY A 119 3.50 -11.58 7.25
C GLY A 119 3.56 -13.05 7.68
N ASN A 120 4.13 -13.94 6.87
CA ASN A 120 4.35 -15.33 7.24
C ASN A 120 5.39 -15.46 8.37
N ALA A 121 6.51 -14.74 8.30
CA ALA A 121 7.54 -14.75 9.33
C ALA A 121 6.96 -14.32 10.69
N ILE A 122 6.21 -13.21 10.74
CA ILE A 122 5.58 -12.71 11.98
C ILE A 122 4.45 -13.65 12.45
N LYS A 123 3.74 -14.29 11.52
CA LYS A 123 2.65 -15.20 11.83
C LYS A 123 3.11 -16.50 12.50
N PHE A 124 4.22 -17.07 12.03
CA PHE A 124 4.69 -18.39 12.46
C PHE A 124 5.77 -18.32 13.55
N ALA A 125 6.47 -17.21 13.70
CA ALA A 125 7.35 -17.00 14.84
C ALA A 125 6.51 -16.75 16.11
N GLU A 126 6.67 -17.58 17.13
CA GLU A 126 5.98 -17.42 18.42
C GLU A 126 6.76 -16.48 19.35
N ARG A 127 8.07 -16.47 19.25
CA ARG A 127 9.00 -15.65 20.04
C ARG A 127 10.29 -15.43 19.23
N GLY A 128 11.04 -14.41 19.61
CA GLY A 128 12.36 -14.13 19.04
C GLY A 128 12.36 -13.01 18.02
N GLU A 129 12.92 -13.24 16.85
CA GLU A 129 13.27 -12.20 15.90
C GLU A 129 12.78 -12.51 14.48
N VAL A 130 12.34 -11.45 13.80
CA VAL A 130 12.14 -11.44 12.35
C VAL A 130 13.08 -10.40 11.76
N SER A 131 13.76 -10.70 10.67
CA SER A 131 14.63 -9.72 10.02
C SER A 131 14.35 -9.60 8.54
N LEU A 132 14.39 -8.34 8.03
CA LEU A 132 14.37 -7.99 6.62
C LEU A 132 15.72 -7.41 6.23
N THR A 133 16.40 -8.01 5.27
CA THR A 133 17.67 -7.49 4.73
C THR A 133 17.53 -7.26 3.25
N VAL A 134 17.98 -6.09 2.77
CA VAL A 134 18.15 -5.79 1.35
C VAL A 134 19.62 -5.60 1.03
N SER A 135 20.08 -6.20 -0.06
CA SER A 135 21.49 -6.15 -0.50
C SER A 135 21.59 -6.32 -2.01
N GLN A 136 22.73 -5.93 -2.59
CA GLN A 136 23.06 -6.27 -3.96
C GLN A 136 23.78 -7.62 -4.03
N HIS A 137 23.46 -8.41 -5.04
CA HIS A 137 24.11 -9.69 -5.29
C HIS A 137 24.34 -9.89 -6.80
N GLY A 138 25.53 -9.56 -7.26
CA GLY A 138 25.81 -9.45 -8.70
C GLY A 138 24.94 -8.37 -9.34
N ASP A 139 24.25 -8.72 -10.42
CA ASP A 139 23.33 -7.81 -11.12
C ASP A 139 21.89 -7.86 -10.57
N ALA A 140 21.67 -8.56 -9.47
CA ALA A 140 20.35 -8.67 -8.85
C ALA A 140 20.30 -8.00 -7.49
N LEU A 141 19.11 -7.49 -7.12
CA LEU A 141 18.80 -7.15 -5.74
C LEU A 141 18.36 -8.41 -4.98
N ARG A 142 18.90 -8.57 -3.81
CA ARG A 142 18.58 -9.66 -2.89
C ARG A 142 17.83 -9.15 -1.69
N PHE A 143 16.64 -9.72 -1.49
CA PHE A 143 15.83 -9.53 -0.29
C PHE A 143 15.85 -10.81 0.52
N LYS A 144 16.16 -10.72 1.82
CA LYS A 144 16.14 -11.85 2.76
C LYS A 144 15.13 -11.53 3.87
N VAL A 145 14.20 -12.45 4.08
CA VAL A 145 13.30 -12.43 5.23
C VAL A 145 13.63 -13.66 6.06
N ARG A 146 14.01 -13.46 7.30
CA ARG A 146 14.36 -14.55 8.23
C ARG A 146 13.53 -14.43 9.49
N ASP A 147 13.10 -15.56 10.01
CA ASP A 147 12.47 -15.71 11.32
C ASP A 147 13.19 -16.76 12.18
N THR A 148 12.95 -16.69 13.48
CA THR A 148 13.40 -17.68 14.48
C THR A 148 12.24 -18.59 14.91
N GLY A 149 11.28 -18.82 14.05
CA GLY A 149 10.10 -19.66 14.29
C GLY A 149 10.40 -21.15 14.35
N PRO A 150 9.37 -22.00 14.28
CA PRO A 150 9.51 -23.45 14.45
C PRO A 150 10.27 -24.13 13.30
N GLY A 151 10.48 -23.42 12.19
CA GLY A 151 11.09 -23.99 10.99
C GLY A 151 10.14 -24.92 10.23
N ILE A 152 10.61 -25.41 9.08
CA ILE A 152 9.84 -26.20 8.12
C ILE A 152 10.62 -27.48 7.82
N GLY A 153 9.94 -28.61 7.90
CA GLY A 153 10.54 -29.93 7.57
C GLY A 153 10.89 -30.05 6.09
N SER A 154 11.88 -30.90 5.76
CA SER A 154 12.42 -31.07 4.41
C SER A 154 11.36 -31.46 3.37
N GLU A 155 10.45 -32.36 3.73
CA GLU A 155 9.36 -32.79 2.82
C GLU A 155 8.37 -31.65 2.57
N GLN A 156 8.05 -30.88 3.58
CA GLN A 156 7.17 -29.73 3.47
C GLN A 156 7.80 -28.60 2.65
N GLN A 157 9.13 -28.38 2.75
CA GLN A 157 9.84 -27.41 1.94
C GLN A 157 9.71 -27.68 0.44
N LYS A 158 9.62 -28.94 0.00
CA LYS A 158 9.44 -29.33 -1.41
C LYS A 158 8.09 -28.90 -1.99
N ARG A 159 7.06 -28.82 -1.13
CA ARG A 159 5.69 -28.48 -1.51
C ARG A 159 5.28 -27.06 -1.16
N LEU A 160 6.14 -26.31 -0.49
CA LEU A 160 5.85 -25.01 0.14
C LEU A 160 5.28 -23.95 -0.81
N PHE A 161 5.65 -24.00 -2.08
CA PHE A 161 5.19 -23.09 -3.12
C PHE A 161 4.00 -23.64 -3.93
N GLN A 162 3.53 -24.86 -3.61
CA GLN A 162 2.32 -25.39 -4.24
C GLN A 162 1.09 -24.66 -3.74
N ARG A 163 0.09 -24.56 -4.59
CA ARG A 163 -1.16 -23.86 -4.30
C ARG A 163 -1.95 -24.61 -3.24
N PHE A 164 -2.61 -23.85 -2.36
CA PHE A 164 -3.43 -24.39 -1.28
C PHE A 164 -2.68 -25.30 -0.30
N GLU A 165 -1.35 -25.34 -0.38
CA GLU A 165 -0.55 -26.10 0.56
C GLU A 165 -0.56 -25.38 1.90
N GLN A 166 -1.03 -26.06 2.92
CA GLN A 166 -1.03 -25.62 4.31
C GLN A 166 -0.27 -26.65 5.12
N GLY A 167 0.57 -26.20 6.07
CA GLY A 167 1.35 -27.10 6.90
C GLY A 167 0.48 -28.16 7.56
N GLU A 168 0.91 -29.43 7.53
CA GLU A 168 0.19 -30.55 8.12
C GLU A 168 0.01 -30.37 9.63
N GLY A 169 -1.23 -30.28 10.06
CA GLY A 169 -1.67 -30.26 11.44
C GLY A 169 -3.00 -29.51 11.57
N ALA A 170 -4.08 -30.24 11.89
CA ALA A 170 -5.39 -29.65 12.20
C ALA A 170 -5.33 -28.57 13.31
N ARG A 171 -4.26 -28.54 14.10
CA ARG A 171 -4.00 -27.52 15.11
C ARG A 171 -3.37 -26.25 14.55
N THR A 172 -2.65 -26.32 13.42
CA THR A 172 -2.00 -25.15 12.77
C THR A 172 -2.99 -24.37 11.90
N SER A 173 -3.88 -25.06 11.20
CA SER A 173 -4.87 -24.42 10.32
C SER A 173 -5.96 -23.68 11.09
N SER A 174 -6.38 -24.17 12.26
CA SER A 174 -7.39 -23.50 13.11
C SER A 174 -6.83 -22.32 13.87
N ARG A 175 -5.52 -22.30 14.16
CA ARG A 175 -4.88 -21.25 14.98
C ARG A 175 -4.32 -20.11 14.15
N TYR A 176 -3.93 -20.36 12.89
CA TYR A 176 -3.19 -19.39 12.09
C TYR A 176 -3.78 -19.10 10.70
N GLY A 177 -4.90 -19.68 10.31
CA GLY A 177 -5.65 -19.43 9.05
C GLY A 177 -4.87 -18.76 7.91
N GLY A 178 -4.88 -19.32 6.72
CA GLY A 178 -4.22 -18.72 5.55
C GLY A 178 -4.81 -19.30 4.28
N SER A 179 -4.67 -18.60 3.13
CA SER A 179 -5.18 -19.07 1.84
C SER A 179 -4.39 -20.25 1.26
N GLY A 180 -3.14 -20.44 1.70
CA GLY A 180 -2.18 -21.32 1.01
C GLY A 180 -1.77 -20.81 -0.37
N LEU A 181 -2.18 -19.58 -0.75
CA LEU A 181 -1.85 -18.98 -2.05
C LEU A 181 -0.68 -18.00 -1.97
N GLY A 182 -0.41 -17.40 -0.81
CA GLY A 182 0.57 -16.32 -0.68
C GLY A 182 1.97 -16.68 -1.15
N LEU A 183 2.50 -17.87 -0.80
CA LEU A 183 3.82 -18.30 -1.24
C LEU A 183 3.85 -18.72 -2.73
N ALA A 184 2.78 -19.30 -3.23
CA ALA A 184 2.65 -19.59 -4.66
C ALA A 184 2.66 -18.27 -5.46
N ILE A 185 1.93 -17.26 -5.02
CA ILE A 185 1.95 -15.92 -5.64
C ILE A 185 3.36 -15.32 -5.58
N CYS A 186 4.06 -15.42 -4.43
CA CYS A 186 5.45 -14.95 -4.34
C CYS A 186 6.35 -15.61 -5.38
N GLN A 187 6.21 -16.91 -5.59
CA GLN A 187 6.98 -17.65 -6.61
C GLN A 187 6.64 -17.16 -8.01
N GLU A 188 5.35 -17.12 -8.36
CA GLU A 188 4.88 -16.72 -9.69
C GLU A 188 5.28 -15.26 -10.01
N LEU A 189 5.10 -14.32 -9.08
CA LEU A 189 5.54 -12.94 -9.25
C LEU A 189 7.06 -12.86 -9.44
N THR A 190 7.82 -13.61 -8.63
CA THR A 190 9.27 -13.65 -8.75
C THR A 190 9.72 -14.18 -10.11
N VAL A 191 9.07 -15.22 -10.62
CA VAL A 191 9.33 -15.80 -11.96
C VAL A 191 8.95 -14.79 -13.05
N ALA A 192 7.78 -14.16 -12.96
CA ALA A 192 7.34 -13.12 -13.90
C ALA A 192 8.33 -11.94 -13.96
N MET A 193 8.93 -11.60 -12.83
CA MET A 193 10.00 -10.58 -12.73
C MET A 193 11.39 -11.14 -13.09
N LYS A 194 11.48 -12.34 -13.68
CA LYS A 194 12.74 -13.02 -14.09
C LYS A 194 13.70 -13.27 -12.93
N GLY A 195 13.20 -13.30 -11.70
CA GLY A 195 13.95 -13.54 -10.48
C GLY A 195 13.92 -14.98 -10.01
N ARG A 196 14.37 -15.19 -8.78
CA ARG A 196 14.37 -16.49 -8.11
C ARG A 196 14.05 -16.35 -6.63
N ILE A 197 13.13 -17.16 -6.11
CA ILE A 197 12.86 -17.31 -4.68
C ILE A 197 13.40 -18.65 -4.18
N ARG A 198 13.99 -18.64 -2.98
CA ARG A 198 14.55 -19.83 -2.33
C ARG A 198 14.19 -19.81 -0.85
N VAL A 199 14.03 -21.01 -0.28
CA VAL A 199 13.82 -21.22 1.14
C VAL A 199 14.97 -22.02 1.74
N ARG A 200 15.41 -21.67 2.95
CA ARG A 200 16.25 -22.47 3.82
C ARG A 200 15.60 -22.50 5.19
N SER A 201 15.31 -23.69 5.68
CA SER A 201 14.67 -23.82 6.99
C SER A 201 15.18 -25.07 7.70
N ARG A 202 15.21 -24.98 9.02
CA ARG A 202 15.54 -26.10 9.89
C ARG A 202 14.57 -26.09 11.08
N LEU A 203 13.97 -27.26 11.35
CA LEU A 203 13.06 -27.42 12.48
C LEU A 203 13.74 -26.98 13.81
N GLY A 204 13.01 -26.21 14.58
CA GLY A 204 13.46 -25.65 15.86
C GLY A 204 14.46 -24.49 15.75
N VAL A 205 14.84 -24.06 14.54
CA VAL A 205 15.83 -22.98 14.32
C VAL A 205 15.21 -21.76 13.66
N GLY A 206 14.29 -21.98 12.68
CA GLY A 206 13.61 -20.91 11.94
C GLY A 206 13.67 -21.10 10.43
N THR A 207 13.20 -20.09 9.72
CA THR A 207 13.11 -20.09 8.25
C THR A 207 13.76 -18.84 7.68
N GLN A 208 14.37 -18.97 6.50
CA GLN A 208 14.87 -17.87 5.71
C GLN A 208 14.38 -17.99 4.27
N PHE A 209 13.65 -17.01 3.81
CA PHE A 209 13.35 -16.80 2.39
C PHE A 209 14.38 -15.85 1.79
N THR A 210 14.80 -16.15 0.57
CA THR A 210 15.70 -15.30 -0.21
C THR A 210 15.08 -15.08 -1.58
N VAL A 211 14.86 -13.83 -1.95
CA VAL A 211 14.33 -13.40 -3.24
C VAL A 211 15.41 -12.62 -3.96
N ASP A 212 15.82 -13.09 -5.13
CA ASP A 212 16.78 -12.43 -6.02
C ASP A 212 16.00 -11.92 -7.24
N LEU A 213 15.99 -10.59 -7.44
CA LEU A 213 15.31 -9.94 -8.56
C LEU A 213 16.34 -9.19 -9.42
N PRO A 214 16.42 -9.48 -10.73
CA PRO A 214 17.28 -8.76 -11.66
C PRO A 214 16.66 -7.39 -12.00
N LEU A 215 16.80 -6.45 -11.09
CA LEU A 215 16.30 -5.09 -11.24
C LEU A 215 17.46 -4.22 -11.70
N PRO A 216 17.44 -3.71 -12.95
CA PRO A 216 18.52 -2.90 -13.46
C PRO A 216 18.65 -1.60 -12.66
N ILE A 217 19.90 -1.27 -12.30
CA ILE A 217 20.19 0.00 -11.63
C ILE A 217 19.99 1.11 -12.65
N ASP A 218 19.20 2.10 -12.29
CA ASP A 218 19.04 3.32 -13.10
C ASP A 218 20.33 4.14 -13.03
N ARG A 219 21.12 4.06 -14.09
CA ARG A 219 22.35 4.86 -14.26
C ARG A 219 22.09 6.19 -14.97
N SER A 220 20.87 6.48 -15.36
CA SER A 220 20.52 7.68 -16.14
C SER A 220 20.63 8.99 -15.34
N GLY A 221 21.00 8.89 -14.07
CA GLY A 221 21.13 10.05 -13.19
C GLY A 221 19.80 10.73 -12.93
N THR A 222 18.69 10.04 -13.24
CA THR A 222 17.39 10.42 -12.70
C THR A 222 17.51 10.28 -11.19
N ARG A 223 17.99 11.34 -10.55
CA ARG A 223 17.76 11.52 -9.13
C ARG A 223 16.26 11.41 -8.99
N ILE A 224 15.77 10.22 -8.59
CA ILE A 224 14.61 10.25 -7.73
C ILE A 224 15.10 11.19 -6.66
N ALA A 225 14.46 12.33 -6.54
CA ALA A 225 14.75 13.23 -5.45
C ALA A 225 14.50 12.45 -4.15
N THR A 226 15.49 11.63 -3.76
CA THR A 226 15.72 11.26 -2.39
C THR A 226 16.29 12.53 -1.74
N GLY A 227 15.52 13.59 -1.93
CA GLY A 227 15.58 14.65 -0.96
C GLY A 227 15.09 14.00 0.34
N GLN A 228 16.00 13.79 1.25
CA GLN A 228 15.83 14.63 2.41
C GLN A 228 15.66 16.05 1.86
N VAL A 229 14.46 16.33 1.37
CA VAL A 229 13.89 17.63 1.46
C VAL A 229 13.69 17.78 2.98
N GLN A 230 14.75 18.20 3.67
CA GLN A 230 14.56 19.36 4.50
C GLN A 230 13.86 20.33 3.55
N ALA A 231 12.51 20.20 3.53
CA ALA A 231 11.68 21.23 2.99
C ALA A 231 12.20 22.50 3.64
N PRO A 232 12.57 23.53 2.87
CA PRO A 232 12.55 24.85 3.44
C PRO A 232 11.19 24.90 4.13
N ALA A 233 11.15 25.29 5.37
CA ALA A 233 9.92 25.47 6.13
C ALA A 233 9.04 26.41 5.30
N GLY A 234 8.31 25.84 4.36
CA GLY A 234 7.30 26.51 3.58
C GLY A 234 6.18 26.86 4.57
N GLU A 235 5.56 27.99 4.39
CA GLU A 235 4.46 28.41 5.26
C GLU A 235 3.46 27.24 5.45
N PRO A 236 2.94 27.04 6.67
CA PRO A 236 1.97 26.00 6.96
C PRO A 236 0.77 26.14 6.01
N LEU A 237 0.54 25.16 5.16
CA LEU A 237 -0.59 25.16 4.25
C LEU A 237 -1.85 24.69 4.98
N ARG A 238 -2.99 25.27 4.62
CA ARG A 238 -4.32 24.79 5.00
C ARG A 238 -4.85 23.90 3.88
N ILE A 239 -4.96 22.61 4.14
CA ILE A 239 -5.25 21.55 3.17
C ILE A 239 -6.64 21.00 3.42
N LEU A 240 -7.48 20.96 2.39
CA LEU A 240 -8.72 20.20 2.39
C LEU A 240 -8.43 18.77 1.92
N LEU A 241 -8.67 17.78 2.77
CA LEU A 241 -8.57 16.37 2.41
C LEU A 241 -9.98 15.78 2.32
N VAL A 242 -10.35 15.26 1.16
CA VAL A 242 -11.63 14.57 0.95
C VAL A 242 -11.38 13.11 0.68
N GLU A 243 -11.71 12.28 1.66
CA GLU A 243 -11.42 10.84 1.69
C GLU A 243 -12.48 10.16 2.53
N ASP A 244 -13.14 9.15 2.00
CA ASP A 244 -14.22 8.43 2.70
C ASP A 244 -13.71 7.28 3.57
N ASP A 245 -12.52 6.75 3.29
CA ASP A 245 -11.88 5.76 4.15
C ASP A 245 -11.17 6.47 5.33
N PRO A 246 -11.66 6.28 6.58
CA PRO A 246 -11.11 6.96 7.75
C PRO A 246 -9.65 6.57 8.02
N THR A 247 -9.24 5.34 7.65
CA THR A 247 -7.85 4.89 7.84
C THR A 247 -6.91 5.59 6.88
N VAL A 248 -7.33 5.73 5.61
CA VAL A 248 -6.55 6.45 4.59
C VAL A 248 -6.50 7.94 4.94
N ALA A 249 -7.62 8.51 5.39
CA ALA A 249 -7.69 9.90 5.82
C ALA A 249 -6.75 10.17 7.00
N GLU A 250 -6.72 9.28 8.00
CA GLU A 250 -5.83 9.41 9.16
C GLU A 250 -4.35 9.36 8.76
N VAL A 251 -3.98 8.42 7.87
CA VAL A 251 -2.61 8.30 7.36
C VAL A 251 -2.19 9.55 6.60
N ILE A 252 -2.99 10.00 5.64
CA ILE A 252 -2.67 11.20 4.83
C ILE A 252 -2.62 12.44 5.73
N SER A 253 -3.58 12.61 6.63
CA SER A 253 -3.60 13.72 7.59
C SER A 253 -2.37 13.70 8.49
N GLY A 254 -1.98 12.54 9.01
CA GLY A 254 -0.77 12.37 9.82
C GLY A 254 0.51 12.75 9.07
N LEU A 255 0.66 12.29 7.83
CA LEU A 255 1.81 12.60 6.98
C LEU A 255 1.94 14.11 6.70
N LEU A 256 0.82 14.80 6.50
CA LEU A 256 0.78 16.25 6.23
C LEU A 256 0.97 17.07 7.52
N THR A 257 0.33 16.67 8.62
CA THR A 257 0.44 17.35 9.91
C THR A 257 1.86 17.25 10.49
N ASN A 258 2.54 16.12 10.34
CA ASN A 258 3.93 15.94 10.73
C ASN A 258 4.90 16.86 9.96
N ARG A 259 4.46 17.41 8.85
CA ARG A 259 5.21 18.43 8.06
C ARG A 259 4.77 19.87 8.34
N GLY A 260 3.94 20.07 9.35
CA GLY A 260 3.50 21.38 9.80
C GLY A 260 2.29 21.95 9.06
N HIS A 261 1.64 21.16 8.18
CA HIS A 261 0.43 21.61 7.50
C HIS A 261 -0.82 21.46 8.38
N ARG A 262 -1.85 22.25 8.07
CA ARG A 262 -3.17 22.15 8.73
C ARG A 262 -4.14 21.43 7.83
N VAL A 263 -4.62 20.25 8.23
CA VAL A 263 -5.52 19.42 7.44
C VAL A 263 -6.95 19.54 7.98
N VAL A 264 -7.89 19.83 7.09
CA VAL A 264 -9.33 19.74 7.33
C VAL A 264 -9.82 18.54 6.54
N HIS A 265 -10.32 17.53 7.24
CA HIS A 265 -10.83 16.31 6.65
C HIS A 265 -12.34 16.38 6.44
N ALA A 266 -12.79 16.02 5.23
CA ALA A 266 -14.18 15.84 4.87
C ALA A 266 -14.38 14.40 4.38
N ALA A 267 -15.32 13.67 4.96
CA ALA A 267 -15.54 12.25 4.65
C ALA A 267 -16.32 12.02 3.33
N HIS A 268 -16.87 13.05 2.71
CA HIS A 268 -17.62 12.97 1.45
C HIS A 268 -17.72 14.35 0.79
N GLY A 269 -18.10 14.37 -0.51
CA GLY A 269 -18.12 15.58 -1.32
C GLY A 269 -19.00 16.71 -0.79
N LEU A 270 -20.18 16.42 -0.21
CA LEU A 270 -21.04 17.45 0.37
C LEU A 270 -20.44 18.10 1.60
N ALA A 271 -19.76 17.32 2.48
CA ALA A 271 -19.04 17.89 3.61
C ALA A 271 -17.90 18.81 3.12
N ALA A 272 -17.19 18.40 2.07
CA ALA A 272 -16.13 19.20 1.47
C ALA A 272 -16.65 20.54 0.95
N LEU A 273 -17.79 20.56 0.26
CA LEU A 273 -18.42 21.80 -0.21
C LEU A 273 -18.78 22.72 0.97
N SER A 274 -19.33 22.18 2.05
CA SER A 274 -19.65 22.94 3.27
C SER A 274 -18.40 23.59 3.87
N GLU A 275 -17.28 22.87 3.95
CA GLU A 275 -16.01 23.40 4.47
C GLU A 275 -15.44 24.54 3.60
N THR A 276 -15.74 24.55 2.30
CA THR A 276 -15.24 25.60 1.40
C THR A 276 -16.05 26.90 1.45
N VAL A 277 -17.24 26.93 2.05
CA VAL A 277 -18.05 28.15 2.21
C VAL A 277 -17.35 29.14 3.14
N ASP A 278 -16.84 28.66 4.28
CA ASP A 278 -16.24 29.50 5.32
C ASP A 278 -14.69 29.41 5.34
N GLY A 279 -14.10 28.44 4.64
CA GLY A 279 -12.68 28.13 4.69
C GLY A 279 -11.89 28.57 3.46
N ARG A 280 -10.77 29.29 3.68
CA ARG A 280 -9.74 29.45 2.63
C ARG A 280 -8.78 28.29 2.71
N PHE A 281 -8.60 27.57 1.59
CA PHE A 281 -7.66 26.48 1.44
C PHE A 281 -6.54 26.86 0.47
N ASP A 282 -5.34 26.35 0.74
CA ASP A 282 -4.18 26.54 -0.15
C ASP A 282 -4.09 25.44 -1.21
N ILE A 283 -4.70 24.28 -0.95
CA ILE A 283 -4.80 23.12 -1.85
C ILE A 283 -5.88 22.17 -1.33
N ALA A 284 -6.52 21.42 -2.24
CA ALA A 284 -7.39 20.31 -1.88
C ALA A 284 -6.89 18.99 -2.48
N LEU A 285 -6.94 17.94 -1.68
CA LEU A 285 -6.67 16.56 -2.04
C LEU A 285 -8.00 15.82 -2.07
N LEU A 286 -8.42 15.32 -3.24
CA LEU A 286 -9.73 14.72 -3.43
C LEU A 286 -9.57 13.27 -3.90
N ASP A 287 -10.18 12.31 -3.20
CA ASP A 287 -10.37 10.98 -3.78
C ASP A 287 -11.35 11.07 -4.95
N LEU A 288 -11.11 10.27 -5.98
CA LEU A 288 -12.01 10.17 -7.13
C LEU A 288 -13.20 9.25 -6.87
N ASP A 289 -13.04 8.25 -6.00
CA ASP A 289 -14.02 7.20 -5.75
C ASP A 289 -14.90 7.47 -4.51
N LEU A 290 -15.29 8.74 -4.30
CA LEU A 290 -16.13 9.15 -3.18
C LEU A 290 -17.60 8.67 -3.32
N PRO A 291 -18.28 8.31 -2.23
CA PRO A 291 -19.67 7.94 -2.25
C PRO A 291 -20.59 9.16 -2.50
N GLY A 292 -21.60 8.99 -3.32
CA GLY A 292 -22.60 10.01 -3.63
C GLY A 292 -22.12 11.02 -4.63
N LEU A 293 -21.40 12.04 -4.23
CA LEU A 293 -20.76 13.02 -5.10
C LEU A 293 -19.32 12.59 -5.35
N ASP A 294 -19.03 12.02 -6.53
CA ASP A 294 -17.69 11.56 -6.89
C ASP A 294 -16.67 12.71 -7.00
N GLY A 295 -15.38 12.38 -6.98
CA GLY A 295 -14.33 13.38 -6.99
C GLY A 295 -14.31 14.26 -8.24
N PHE A 296 -14.71 13.74 -9.39
CA PHE A 296 -14.79 14.53 -10.64
C PHE A 296 -15.91 15.56 -10.59
N ALA A 297 -17.09 15.14 -10.13
CA ALA A 297 -18.24 16.03 -9.95
C ALA A 297 -17.95 17.09 -8.88
N LEU A 298 -17.32 16.70 -7.77
CA LEU A 298 -16.89 17.62 -6.71
C LEU A 298 -15.91 18.68 -7.25
N ALA A 299 -14.87 18.27 -7.99
CA ALA A 299 -13.93 19.20 -8.60
C ALA A 299 -14.61 20.20 -9.54
N SER A 300 -15.50 19.71 -10.40
CA SER A 300 -16.28 20.54 -11.31
C SER A 300 -17.14 21.55 -10.55
N GLN A 301 -17.80 21.15 -9.47
CA GLN A 301 -18.60 22.04 -8.63
C GLN A 301 -17.74 23.10 -7.93
N LEU A 302 -16.59 22.71 -7.38
CA LEU A 302 -15.67 23.68 -6.78
C LEU A 302 -15.21 24.73 -7.79
N ARG A 303 -14.93 24.34 -9.04
CA ARG A 303 -14.57 25.29 -10.09
C ARG A 303 -15.75 26.20 -10.51
N GLN A 304 -16.96 25.67 -10.57
CA GLN A 304 -18.18 26.45 -10.84
C GLN A 304 -18.49 27.47 -9.73
N LEU A 305 -18.21 27.11 -8.48
CA LEU A 305 -18.33 28.02 -7.32
C LEU A 305 -17.22 29.08 -7.25
N GLY A 306 -16.27 29.06 -8.20
CA GLY A 306 -15.21 30.06 -8.32
C GLY A 306 -13.96 29.78 -7.47
N HIS A 307 -13.86 28.59 -6.86
CA HIS A 307 -12.65 28.23 -6.12
C HIS A 307 -11.47 28.01 -7.08
N ARG A 308 -10.36 28.69 -6.82
CA ARG A 308 -9.14 28.69 -7.65
C ARG A 308 -7.96 27.97 -7.03
N PHE A 309 -8.07 27.49 -5.77
CA PHE A 309 -6.99 26.74 -5.14
C PHE A 309 -6.70 25.43 -5.94
N PRO A 310 -5.45 24.97 -5.95
CA PRO A 310 -5.07 23.75 -6.66
C PRO A 310 -5.86 22.53 -6.19
N LEU A 311 -6.29 21.69 -7.14
CA LEU A 311 -6.97 20.42 -6.88
C LEU A 311 -6.05 19.27 -7.27
N LEU A 312 -5.72 18.41 -6.33
CA LEU A 312 -4.92 17.21 -6.52
C LEU A 312 -5.83 15.98 -6.37
N ALA A 313 -5.96 15.20 -7.45
CA ALA A 313 -6.65 13.91 -7.40
C ALA A 313 -5.77 12.87 -6.69
N VAL A 314 -6.32 12.16 -5.71
CA VAL A 314 -5.64 11.07 -4.99
C VAL A 314 -6.49 9.81 -5.14
N THR A 315 -6.05 8.81 -5.91
CA THR A 315 -6.91 7.68 -6.30
C THR A 315 -6.16 6.37 -6.42
N ALA A 316 -6.90 5.26 -6.26
CA ALA A 316 -6.40 3.92 -6.57
C ALA A 316 -6.42 3.59 -8.07
N ARG A 317 -7.12 4.37 -8.91
CA ARG A 317 -7.21 4.16 -10.36
C ARG A 317 -5.89 4.51 -11.04
N ALA A 318 -5.49 3.69 -12.02
CA ALA A 318 -4.19 3.81 -12.69
C ALA A 318 -4.30 3.99 -14.21
N ASP A 319 -5.53 4.13 -14.75
CA ASP A 319 -5.73 4.21 -16.18
C ASP A 319 -5.53 5.64 -16.73
N SER A 320 -5.10 5.72 -17.97
CA SER A 320 -4.91 7.01 -18.69
C SER A 320 -6.23 7.75 -18.89
N ALA A 321 -7.35 7.04 -18.88
CA ALA A 321 -8.68 7.63 -19.02
C ALA A 321 -9.03 8.47 -17.77
N ALA A 322 -8.73 7.97 -16.56
CA ALA A 322 -8.95 8.71 -15.31
C ALA A 322 -8.12 10.00 -15.25
N GLN A 323 -6.87 9.98 -15.73
CA GLN A 323 -6.05 11.19 -15.79
C GLN A 323 -6.61 12.23 -16.75
N THR A 324 -7.08 11.80 -17.91
CA THR A 324 -7.69 12.70 -18.91
C THR A 324 -8.97 13.31 -18.36
N GLN A 325 -9.81 12.50 -17.72
CA GLN A 325 -11.05 12.94 -17.10
C GLN A 325 -10.80 13.90 -15.92
N ALA A 326 -9.78 13.62 -15.08
CA ALA A 326 -9.39 14.52 -13.99
C ALA A 326 -9.00 15.91 -14.52
N LYS A 327 -8.18 15.96 -15.57
CA LYS A 327 -7.81 17.22 -16.21
C LYS A 327 -9.02 17.97 -16.75
N ALA A 328 -9.97 17.28 -17.39
CA ALA A 328 -11.21 17.87 -17.89
C ALA A 328 -12.12 18.39 -16.74
N ALA A 329 -12.12 17.75 -15.58
CA ALA A 329 -12.86 18.16 -14.39
C ALA A 329 -12.21 19.33 -13.62
N GLY A 330 -11.01 19.78 -14.04
CA GLY A 330 -10.33 20.95 -13.46
C GLY A 330 -9.32 20.61 -12.35
N PHE A 331 -8.82 19.38 -12.29
CA PHE A 331 -7.68 19.04 -11.44
C PHE A 331 -6.36 19.58 -12.01
N ASP A 332 -5.49 20.03 -11.11
CA ASP A 332 -4.15 20.57 -11.43
C ASP A 332 -3.07 19.51 -11.26
N GLY A 333 -3.38 18.40 -10.60
CA GLY A 333 -2.47 17.29 -10.39
C GLY A 333 -3.18 15.97 -10.14
N PHE A 334 -2.41 14.87 -10.23
CA PHE A 334 -2.91 13.51 -10.06
C PHE A 334 -1.88 12.68 -9.28
N LEU A 335 -2.32 12.04 -8.21
CA LEU A 335 -1.49 11.20 -7.35
C LEU A 335 -2.15 9.83 -7.15
N ARG A 336 -1.38 8.79 -7.35
CA ARG A 336 -1.86 7.41 -7.18
C ARG A 336 -1.62 6.89 -5.78
N LYS A 337 -2.66 6.28 -5.18
CA LYS A 337 -2.51 5.50 -3.95
C LYS A 337 -1.72 4.19 -4.21
N PRO A 338 -0.83 3.73 -3.32
CA PRO A 338 -0.59 4.26 -1.98
C PRO A 338 0.29 5.52 -2.00
N VAL A 339 -0.04 6.47 -1.13
CA VAL A 339 0.67 7.74 -1.03
C VAL A 339 1.77 7.67 0.04
N THR A 340 2.94 8.21 -0.30
CA THR A 340 4.01 8.45 0.67
C THR A 340 4.14 9.95 0.94
N ALA A 341 4.79 10.29 2.04
CA ALA A 341 4.95 11.67 2.43
C ALA A 341 5.68 12.51 1.35
N ASP A 342 6.64 11.91 0.65
CA ASP A 342 7.44 12.62 -0.37
C ASP A 342 6.66 12.78 -1.68
N LEU A 343 5.93 11.76 -2.10
CA LEU A 343 5.02 11.83 -3.25
C LEU A 343 3.92 12.88 -3.05
N LEU A 344 3.38 13.00 -1.82
CA LEU A 344 2.42 14.05 -1.48
C LEU A 344 3.01 15.44 -1.66
N VAL A 345 4.20 15.70 -1.13
CA VAL A 345 4.85 17.01 -1.23
C VAL A 345 5.20 17.35 -2.68
N GLU A 346 5.74 16.39 -3.42
CA GLU A 346 6.08 16.58 -4.84
C GLU A 346 4.82 16.90 -5.65
N ALA A 347 3.75 16.10 -5.50
CA ALA A 347 2.49 16.30 -6.21
C ALA A 347 1.80 17.62 -5.83
N MET A 348 1.80 17.97 -4.54
CA MET A 348 1.26 19.25 -4.07
C MET A 348 2.04 20.44 -4.63
N THR A 349 3.37 20.36 -4.67
CA THR A 349 4.24 21.41 -5.22
C THR A 349 3.98 21.56 -6.72
N ALA A 350 3.91 20.47 -7.47
CA ALA A 350 3.61 20.47 -8.88
C ALA A 350 2.21 21.04 -9.19
N ALA A 351 1.18 20.64 -8.44
CA ALA A 351 -0.19 21.14 -8.61
C ALA A 351 -0.27 22.66 -8.33
N ARG A 352 0.43 23.15 -7.30
CA ARG A 352 0.49 24.59 -7.01
C ARG A 352 1.19 25.37 -8.10
N ALA A 353 2.26 24.84 -8.66
CA ALA A 353 2.98 25.48 -9.79
C ALA A 353 2.09 25.54 -11.04
N ALA A 354 1.37 24.45 -11.35
CA ALA A 354 0.45 24.39 -12.49
C ALA A 354 -0.70 25.42 -12.37
N ALA A 355 -1.30 25.52 -11.16
CA ALA A 355 -2.35 26.50 -10.91
C ALA A 355 -1.86 27.96 -10.96
N GLY A 356 -0.62 28.22 -10.50
CA GLY A 356 0.00 29.55 -10.58
C GLY A 356 0.26 30.00 -12.03
N MET A 357 0.59 29.09 -12.92
CA MET A 357 0.78 29.39 -14.36
C MET A 357 -0.55 29.69 -15.07
N GLN A 358 -1.67 29.12 -14.65
CA GLN A 358 -2.99 29.39 -15.23
C GLN A 358 -3.59 30.73 -14.78
N ALA A 359 -3.13 31.30 -13.68
CA ALA A 359 -3.59 32.59 -13.16
C ALA A 359 -2.91 33.80 -13.84
N THR A 360 -1.91 33.57 -14.69
CA THR A 360 -1.10 34.64 -15.34
C THR A 360 -1.39 34.75 -16.84
N THR A 361 -2.33 33.95 -17.37
CA THR A 361 -2.82 34.01 -18.77
C THR A 361 -4.27 34.46 -18.79
#